data_0585d398dfc54b40fa72115460fe7a38
#
_entry.id   0585d398dfc54b40fa72115460fe7a38
#
_cell.length_a   1.000
_cell.length_b   1.000
_cell.length_c   1.000
_cell.angle_alpha   90.00
_cell.angle_beta   90.00
_cell.angle_gamma   90.00
#
_symmetry.space_group_name_H-M   'P 1'
#
loop_
_entity.id
_entity.type
_entity.pdbx_description
1 polymer ?
#
loop_
_entity_poly.entity_id
_entity_poly.type
_entity_poly.pdbx_seq_one_letter_code
_entity_poly.pdbx_strand_id
1 'polypeptide(L)'
;DDGIASPHRATLALIERIEVLDARRIAFHLSRADPLFPAYLSVGIVPARLIAAGHPLQRSPVGSGPFRVLNWPLPGRLVLERRSDQQRVTLVRVKDPNVRVMKLLRGEVDLLQNDLPPELVGLLRQRDAVRVIEAPGVNFSYLGFNLADPVTGDLRVRRAIAHAIDRPAILRWLFNEQGRLAEALLPPEHWAGAIDLQPYAHD
;
A
#
# COMPACT_ATOMS: atom_id res chain seq x y z
N ASP A 1 -0.20 25.26 -7.56
CA ASP A 1 -0.80 26.03 -6.47
C ASP A 1 0.10 25.94 -5.25
N ASP A 2 0.84 27.02 -4.95
CA ASP A 2 1.89 27.04 -3.91
C ASP A 2 1.33 26.97 -2.46
N GLY A 3 0.03 27.05 -2.31
CA GLY A 3 -0.66 27.02 -1.02
C GLY A 3 -1.08 25.64 -0.50
N ILE A 4 -0.96 24.58 -1.31
CA ILE A 4 -1.42 23.24 -0.92
C ILE A 4 -0.25 22.34 -0.58
N ALA A 5 -0.17 21.87 0.67
CA ALA A 5 0.75 20.82 1.09
C ALA A 5 0.24 19.46 0.56
N SER A 6 0.70 19.04 -0.62
CA SER A 6 0.35 17.74 -1.20
C SER A 6 1.53 16.77 -1.13
N PRO A 7 1.32 15.51 -0.73
CA PRO A 7 2.37 14.49 -0.79
C PRO A 7 2.84 14.18 -2.22
N HIS A 8 2.03 14.54 -3.23
CA HIS A 8 2.37 14.35 -4.65
C HIS A 8 3.17 15.51 -5.25
N ARG A 9 3.44 16.58 -4.49
CA ARG A 9 4.13 17.76 -5.00
C ARG A 9 5.49 17.45 -5.60
N ALA A 10 6.30 16.65 -4.90
CA ALA A 10 7.62 16.27 -5.39
C ALA A 10 7.55 15.41 -6.67
N THR A 11 6.60 14.48 -6.72
CA THR A 11 6.38 13.58 -7.86
C THR A 11 5.90 14.34 -9.11
N LEU A 12 5.08 15.37 -8.92
CA LEU A 12 4.54 16.19 -10.01
C LEU A 12 5.40 17.43 -10.36
N ALA A 13 6.54 17.62 -9.66
CA ALA A 13 7.42 18.79 -9.89
C ALA A 13 8.07 18.81 -11.28
N LEU A 14 8.08 17.69 -12.00
CA LEU A 14 8.55 17.62 -13.39
C LEU A 14 7.63 18.32 -14.38
N ILE A 15 6.38 18.62 -14.00
CA ILE A 15 5.41 19.26 -14.90
C ILE A 15 5.69 20.75 -14.95
N GLU A 16 6.11 21.25 -16.12
CA GLU A 16 6.25 22.67 -16.37
C GLU A 16 4.92 23.32 -16.79
N ARG A 17 4.17 22.61 -17.64
CA ARG A 17 2.93 23.12 -18.20
C ARG A 17 1.98 21.98 -18.52
N ILE A 18 0.69 22.24 -18.29
CA ILE A 18 -0.41 21.38 -18.73
C ILE A 18 -1.18 22.12 -19.82
N GLU A 19 -1.38 21.47 -20.94
CA GLU A 19 -2.10 22.02 -22.10
C GLU A 19 -3.35 21.19 -22.39
N VAL A 20 -4.49 21.84 -22.48
CA VAL A 20 -5.74 21.20 -22.88
C VAL A 20 -5.81 21.23 -24.41
N LEU A 21 -5.66 20.09 -25.05
CA LEU A 21 -5.70 19.97 -26.51
C LEU A 21 -7.14 19.93 -27.01
N ASP A 22 -8.00 19.19 -26.35
CA ASP A 22 -9.44 19.12 -26.65
C ASP A 22 -10.24 18.57 -25.42
N ALA A 23 -11.51 18.26 -25.61
CA ALA A 23 -12.40 17.77 -24.55
C ALA A 23 -11.98 16.42 -23.91
N ARG A 24 -11.03 15.71 -24.52
CA ARG A 24 -10.60 14.36 -24.08
C ARG A 24 -9.10 14.19 -23.96
N ARG A 25 -8.31 15.18 -24.40
CA ARG A 25 -6.85 15.08 -24.44
C ARG A 25 -6.21 16.26 -23.75
N ILE A 26 -5.23 15.96 -22.92
CA ILE A 26 -4.32 16.93 -22.28
C ILE A 26 -2.88 16.52 -22.59
N ALA A 27 -1.99 17.49 -22.70
CA ALA A 27 -0.56 17.28 -22.81
C ALA A 27 0.14 17.77 -21.55
N PHE A 28 1.05 16.99 -21.04
CA PHE A 28 1.95 17.38 -19.97
C PHE A 28 3.32 17.69 -20.57
N HIS A 29 3.78 18.91 -20.40
CA HIS A 29 5.12 19.34 -20.80
C HIS A 29 6.03 19.20 -19.58
N LEU A 30 7.09 18.41 -19.72
CA LEU A 30 7.99 18.07 -18.62
C LEU A 30 9.32 18.83 -18.80
N SER A 31 9.95 19.22 -17.69
CA SER A 31 11.28 19.83 -17.65
C SER A 31 12.39 18.90 -18.15
N ARG A 32 12.16 17.59 -18.07
CA ARG A 32 13.04 16.55 -18.63
C ARG A 32 12.20 15.32 -18.96
N ALA A 33 12.68 14.51 -19.90
CA ALA A 33 12.07 13.23 -20.23
C ALA A 33 12.17 12.27 -19.03
N ASP A 34 11.03 11.67 -18.66
CA ASP A 34 10.96 10.64 -17.61
C ASP A 34 10.00 9.53 -18.07
N PRO A 35 10.51 8.32 -18.40
CA PRO A 35 9.68 7.21 -18.84
C PRO A 35 8.73 6.69 -17.76
N LEU A 36 8.97 7.01 -16.47
CA LEU A 36 8.11 6.62 -15.36
C LEU A 36 6.99 7.66 -15.09
N PHE A 37 7.01 8.80 -15.76
CA PHE A 37 6.03 9.86 -15.53
C PHE A 37 4.56 9.40 -15.60
N PRO A 38 4.13 8.51 -16.53
CA PRO A 38 2.74 8.02 -16.53
C PRO A 38 2.32 7.34 -15.22
N ALA A 39 3.25 6.65 -14.52
CA ALA A 39 2.97 6.02 -13.23
C ALA A 39 2.74 7.04 -12.11
N TYR A 40 3.28 8.26 -12.24
CA TYR A 40 3.08 9.35 -11.27
C TYR A 40 1.70 10.01 -11.39
N LEU A 41 0.97 9.77 -12.47
CA LEU A 41 -0.37 10.31 -12.67
C LEU A 41 -1.47 9.55 -11.92
N SER A 42 -1.11 8.64 -11.00
CA SER A 42 -2.03 7.97 -10.07
C SER A 42 -2.56 8.91 -8.98
N VAL A 43 -3.01 10.10 -9.37
CA VAL A 43 -3.56 11.13 -8.48
C VAL A 43 -5.07 11.25 -8.63
N GLY A 44 -5.75 11.63 -7.56
CA GLY A 44 -7.19 11.87 -7.60
C GLY A 44 -7.55 13.04 -8.51
N ILE A 45 -8.45 12.81 -9.47
CA ILE A 45 -8.96 13.85 -10.36
C ILE A 45 -10.26 14.40 -9.78
N VAL A 46 -10.33 15.70 -9.62
CA VAL A 46 -11.49 16.39 -9.06
C VAL A 46 -12.07 17.38 -10.09
N PRO A 47 -13.40 17.64 -10.08
CA PRO A 47 -14.03 18.59 -11.00
C PRO A 47 -13.56 20.03 -10.74
N ALA A 48 -13.03 20.72 -11.74
CA ALA A 48 -12.56 22.10 -11.64
C ALA A 48 -13.63 23.06 -11.09
N ARG A 49 -14.90 22.87 -11.47
CA ARG A 49 -16.04 23.67 -10.98
C ARG A 49 -16.20 23.61 -9.46
N LEU A 50 -15.90 22.44 -8.83
CA LEU A 50 -16.01 22.27 -7.39
C LEU A 50 -14.85 22.95 -6.67
N ILE A 51 -13.66 22.94 -7.26
CA ILE A 51 -12.51 23.69 -6.74
C ILE A 51 -12.84 25.18 -6.74
N ALA A 52 -13.31 25.70 -7.89
CA ALA A 52 -13.68 27.11 -8.04
C ALA A 52 -14.80 27.53 -7.07
N ALA A 53 -15.72 26.63 -6.75
CA ALA A 53 -16.82 26.87 -5.80
C ALA A 53 -16.41 26.70 -4.32
N GLY A 54 -15.14 26.39 -4.01
CA GLY A 54 -14.68 26.16 -2.64
C GLY A 54 -15.31 24.92 -1.98
N HIS A 55 -15.71 23.91 -2.78
CA HIS A 55 -16.35 22.71 -2.27
C HIS A 55 -15.44 21.94 -1.30
N PRO A 56 -15.93 21.50 -0.11
CA PRO A 56 -15.10 20.85 0.90
C PRO A 56 -14.81 19.38 0.52
N LEU A 57 -13.92 19.17 -0.44
CA LEU A 57 -13.58 17.84 -0.98
C LEU A 57 -13.06 16.86 0.09
N GLN A 58 -12.46 17.36 1.20
CA GLN A 58 -12.00 16.52 2.31
C GLN A 58 -13.15 15.89 3.10
N ARG A 59 -14.34 16.50 3.10
CA ARG A 59 -15.53 16.02 3.80
C ARG A 59 -16.57 15.42 2.87
N SER A 60 -16.60 15.90 1.64
CA SER A 60 -17.52 15.47 0.60
C SER A 60 -16.76 15.21 -0.70
N PRO A 61 -15.97 14.14 -0.78
CA PRO A 61 -15.14 13.85 -1.94
C PRO A 61 -15.98 13.54 -3.18
N VAL A 62 -15.60 14.13 -4.29
CA VAL A 62 -16.18 13.87 -5.62
C VAL A 62 -15.05 13.53 -6.57
N GLY A 63 -15.07 12.32 -7.09
CA GLY A 63 -14.07 11.82 -8.04
C GLY A 63 -14.71 11.24 -9.30
N SER A 64 -13.87 10.85 -10.26
CA SER A 64 -14.25 10.19 -11.51
C SER A 64 -14.25 8.65 -11.45
N GLY A 65 -13.88 8.08 -10.30
CA GLY A 65 -13.80 6.63 -10.10
C GLY A 65 -15.14 5.89 -10.18
N PRO A 66 -15.11 4.56 -10.11
CA PRO A 66 -16.30 3.71 -10.24
C PRO A 66 -17.29 3.84 -9.09
N PHE A 67 -16.89 4.45 -7.98
CA PHE A 67 -17.75 4.66 -6.82
C PHE A 67 -18.02 6.15 -6.59
N ARG A 68 -19.20 6.44 -6.02
CA ARG A 68 -19.53 7.74 -5.45
C ARG A 68 -19.74 7.62 -3.95
N VAL A 69 -19.40 8.66 -3.20
CA VAL A 69 -19.69 8.76 -1.78
C VAL A 69 -21.18 9.07 -1.63
N LEU A 70 -21.91 8.22 -0.92
CA LEU A 70 -23.29 8.48 -0.52
C LEU A 70 -23.36 9.20 0.81
N ASN A 71 -22.60 8.70 1.77
CA ASN A 71 -22.65 9.24 3.13
C ASN A 71 -21.33 8.95 3.87
N TRP A 72 -20.89 9.93 4.67
CA TRP A 72 -19.77 9.82 5.58
C TRP A 72 -20.14 10.41 6.96
N PRO A 73 -21.09 9.77 7.67
CA PRO A 73 -21.74 10.38 8.83
C PRO A 73 -20.84 10.45 10.07
N LEU A 74 -19.90 9.52 10.20
CA LEU A 74 -19.04 9.38 11.38
C LEU A 74 -17.62 9.02 10.98
N PRO A 75 -16.61 9.43 11.77
CA PRO A 75 -15.27 8.90 11.64
C PRO A 75 -15.30 7.37 11.73
N GLY A 76 -14.85 6.69 10.68
CA GLY A 76 -14.75 5.24 10.64
C GLY A 76 -15.89 4.50 9.94
N ARG A 77 -16.87 5.21 9.39
CA ARG A 77 -17.91 4.61 8.53
C ARG A 77 -18.10 5.42 7.27
N LEU A 78 -17.85 4.82 6.10
CA LEU A 78 -18.02 5.45 4.80
C LEU A 78 -18.93 4.57 3.93
N VAL A 79 -19.99 5.16 3.39
CA VAL A 79 -20.91 4.49 2.49
C VAL A 79 -20.66 4.95 1.07
N LEU A 80 -20.34 4.01 0.23
CA LEU A 80 -20.10 4.19 -1.20
C LEU A 80 -21.20 3.51 -2.01
N GLU A 81 -21.40 4.00 -3.23
CA GLU A 81 -22.25 3.36 -4.22
C GLU A 81 -21.49 3.18 -5.51
N ARG A 82 -21.49 1.97 -6.06
CA ARG A 82 -20.91 1.68 -7.35
C ARG A 82 -21.79 2.24 -8.47
N ARG A 83 -21.17 2.99 -9.40
CA ARG A 83 -21.90 3.72 -10.43
C ARG A 83 -22.56 2.82 -11.48
N SER A 84 -22.00 1.63 -11.74
CA SER A 84 -22.46 0.73 -12.79
C SER A 84 -23.78 0.04 -12.47
N ASP A 85 -24.02 -0.32 -11.21
CA ASP A 85 -25.16 -1.15 -10.76
C ASP A 85 -25.78 -0.69 -9.46
N GLN A 86 -25.35 0.44 -8.91
CA GLN A 86 -25.84 1.05 -7.68
C GLN A 86 -25.62 0.19 -6.42
N GLN A 87 -24.76 -0.84 -6.50
CA GLN A 87 -24.42 -1.63 -5.32
C GLN A 87 -23.75 -0.76 -4.26
N ARG A 88 -24.24 -0.89 -3.03
CA ARG A 88 -23.67 -0.17 -1.87
C ARG A 88 -22.56 -0.96 -1.22
N VAL A 89 -21.48 -0.25 -0.89
CA VAL A 89 -20.34 -0.75 -0.14
C VAL A 89 -20.17 0.11 1.09
N THR A 90 -20.17 -0.51 2.26
CA THR A 90 -19.94 0.19 3.53
C THR A 90 -18.55 -0.19 4.05
N LEU A 91 -17.67 0.78 4.14
CA LEU A 91 -16.37 0.63 4.77
C LEU A 91 -16.48 0.96 6.25
N VAL A 92 -16.10 0.00 7.10
CA VAL A 92 -16.15 0.14 8.56
C VAL A 92 -14.73 0.04 9.12
N ARG A 93 -14.27 1.07 9.81
CA ARG A 93 -12.99 1.07 10.47
C ARG A 93 -13.06 0.35 11.80
N VAL A 94 -12.35 -0.75 11.93
CA VAL A 94 -12.17 -1.49 13.18
C VAL A 94 -10.68 -1.63 13.44
N LYS A 95 -10.16 -1.03 14.53
CA LYS A 95 -8.72 -0.96 14.80
C LYS A 95 -8.15 -2.32 15.20
N ASP A 96 -8.83 -3.02 16.09
CA ASP A 96 -8.37 -4.29 16.62
C ASP A 96 -8.58 -5.42 15.61
N PRO A 97 -7.53 -6.19 15.23
CA PRO A 97 -7.63 -7.26 14.26
C PRO A 97 -8.48 -8.44 14.74
N ASN A 98 -8.49 -8.76 16.06
CA ASN A 98 -9.34 -9.83 16.60
C ASN A 98 -10.82 -9.46 16.46
N VAL A 99 -11.16 -8.21 16.74
CA VAL A 99 -12.54 -7.72 16.58
C VAL A 99 -12.94 -7.75 15.10
N ARG A 100 -12.02 -7.44 14.16
CA ARG A 100 -12.29 -7.57 12.71
C ARG A 100 -12.65 -9.01 12.35
N VAL A 101 -11.83 -9.97 12.79
CA VAL A 101 -12.06 -11.40 12.53
C VAL A 101 -13.37 -11.86 13.14
N MET A 102 -13.68 -11.47 14.38
CA MET A 102 -14.97 -11.83 15.03
C MET A 102 -16.16 -11.27 14.27
N LYS A 103 -16.07 -10.04 13.75
CA LYS A 103 -17.14 -9.46 12.92
C LYS A 103 -17.35 -10.23 11.61
N LEU A 104 -16.28 -10.68 10.96
CA LEU A 104 -16.37 -11.53 9.77
C LEU A 104 -17.06 -12.86 10.10
N LEU A 105 -16.60 -13.54 11.15
CA LEU A 105 -17.16 -14.84 11.56
C LEU A 105 -18.63 -14.78 12.02
N ARG A 106 -19.09 -13.59 12.45
CA ARG A 106 -20.48 -13.35 12.82
C ARG A 106 -21.34 -12.86 11.64
N GLY A 107 -20.75 -12.66 10.46
CA GLY A 107 -21.47 -12.09 9.31
C GLY A 107 -21.81 -10.60 9.46
N GLU A 108 -21.15 -9.88 10.38
CA GLU A 108 -21.34 -8.43 10.53
C GLU A 108 -20.60 -7.63 9.45
N VAL A 109 -19.62 -8.25 8.81
CA VAL A 109 -18.90 -7.76 7.63
C VAL A 109 -18.66 -8.90 6.65
N ASP A 110 -18.62 -8.60 5.36
CA ASP A 110 -18.50 -9.59 4.29
C ASP A 110 -17.04 -9.80 3.87
N LEU A 111 -16.16 -8.83 4.15
CA LEU A 111 -14.79 -8.85 3.68
C LEU A 111 -13.86 -8.14 4.66
N LEU A 112 -12.70 -8.71 4.89
CA LEU A 112 -11.55 -8.05 5.50
C LEU A 112 -10.45 -7.90 4.44
N GLN A 113 -9.75 -6.79 4.47
CA GLN A 113 -8.63 -6.54 3.56
C GLN A 113 -7.38 -6.19 4.36
N ASN A 114 -6.29 -6.93 4.11
CA ASN A 114 -4.95 -6.71 4.63
C ASN A 114 -4.85 -6.60 6.17
N ASP A 115 -3.63 -6.47 6.67
CA ASP A 115 -3.32 -6.07 8.05
C ASP A 115 -3.93 -7.01 9.12
N LEU A 116 -3.89 -8.31 8.85
CA LEU A 116 -4.16 -9.34 9.84
C LEU A 116 -2.85 -10.00 10.28
N PRO A 117 -2.65 -10.19 11.61
CA PRO A 117 -1.57 -11.03 12.11
C PRO A 117 -1.62 -12.45 11.52
N PRO A 118 -0.45 -13.07 11.28
CA PRO A 118 -0.36 -14.41 10.68
C PRO A 118 -1.19 -15.49 11.38
N GLU A 119 -1.28 -15.45 12.71
CA GLU A 119 -2.07 -16.38 13.49
C GLU A 119 -3.57 -16.26 13.23
N LEU A 120 -4.07 -15.06 13.00
CA LEU A 120 -5.47 -14.84 12.66
C LEU A 120 -5.80 -15.28 11.23
N VAL A 121 -4.87 -15.14 10.31
CA VAL A 121 -4.98 -15.70 8.96
C VAL A 121 -5.02 -17.22 9.03
N GLY A 122 -4.13 -17.84 9.84
CA GLY A 122 -4.13 -19.29 10.11
C GLY A 122 -5.46 -19.78 10.69
N LEU A 123 -6.05 -19.02 11.63
CA LEU A 123 -7.38 -19.32 12.17
C LEU A 123 -8.48 -19.28 11.10
N LEU A 124 -8.45 -18.26 10.23
CA LEU A 124 -9.46 -18.11 9.16
C LEU A 124 -9.37 -19.20 8.10
N ARG A 125 -8.16 -19.66 7.77
CA ARG A 125 -7.95 -20.80 6.83
C ARG A 125 -8.62 -22.10 7.28
N GLN A 126 -8.82 -22.26 8.60
CA GLN A 126 -9.48 -23.43 9.18
C GLN A 126 -11.02 -23.32 9.21
N ARG A 127 -11.59 -22.27 8.61
CA ARG A 127 -13.03 -22.01 8.61
C ARG A 127 -13.62 -22.19 7.24
N ASP A 128 -14.44 -23.21 7.03
CA ASP A 128 -15.09 -23.51 5.74
C ASP A 128 -15.96 -22.37 5.23
N ALA A 129 -16.53 -21.55 6.13
CA ALA A 129 -17.35 -20.40 5.79
C ALA A 129 -16.56 -19.18 5.28
N VAL A 130 -15.23 -19.22 5.32
CA VAL A 130 -14.36 -18.08 4.96
C VAL A 130 -13.39 -18.49 3.87
N ARG A 131 -13.29 -17.70 2.83
CA ARG A 131 -12.27 -17.84 1.80
C ARG A 131 -11.12 -16.87 2.06
N VAL A 132 -9.93 -17.37 2.29
CA VAL A 132 -8.70 -16.58 2.39
C VAL A 132 -8.03 -16.52 1.02
N ILE A 133 -7.77 -15.31 0.53
CA ILE A 133 -7.05 -15.06 -0.73
C ILE A 133 -5.77 -14.31 -0.37
N GLU A 134 -4.64 -14.84 -0.79
CA GLU A 134 -3.33 -14.25 -0.56
C GLU A 134 -2.64 -13.93 -1.89
N ALA A 135 -1.85 -12.89 -1.88
CA ALA A 135 -0.98 -12.51 -2.97
C ALA A 135 0.41 -12.14 -2.44
N PRO A 136 1.49 -12.42 -3.18
CA PRO A 136 2.82 -11.97 -2.82
C PRO A 136 2.85 -10.44 -2.62
N GLY A 137 3.38 -10.01 -1.48
CA GLY A 137 3.58 -8.60 -1.18
C GLY A 137 4.98 -8.12 -1.58
N VAL A 138 5.15 -6.81 -1.60
CA VAL A 138 6.43 -6.14 -1.86
C VAL A 138 7.06 -5.55 -0.59
N ASN A 139 6.36 -5.63 0.53
CA ASN A 139 6.90 -5.17 1.81
C ASN A 139 7.91 -6.18 2.34
N PHE A 140 8.99 -5.70 2.89
CA PHE A 140 10.00 -6.52 3.54
C PHE A 140 10.48 -5.89 4.84
N SER A 141 10.87 -6.73 5.79
CA SER A 141 11.53 -6.32 7.03
C SER A 141 13.03 -6.45 6.88
N TYR A 142 13.78 -5.49 7.39
CA TYR A 142 15.24 -5.52 7.30
C TYR A 142 15.87 -4.97 8.58
N LEU A 143 17.11 -5.36 8.84
CA LEU A 143 17.96 -4.78 9.85
C LEU A 143 18.91 -3.78 9.18
N GLY A 144 18.73 -2.49 9.52
CA GLY A 144 19.59 -1.41 9.05
C GLY A 144 20.72 -1.14 10.04
N PHE A 145 21.93 -0.87 9.53
CA PHE A 145 23.09 -0.52 10.34
C PHE A 145 23.50 0.93 10.12
N ASN A 146 23.84 1.63 11.21
CA ASN A 146 24.49 2.92 11.11
C ASN A 146 25.99 2.71 10.79
N LEU A 147 26.40 3.03 9.58
CA LEU A 147 27.78 2.84 9.13
C LEU A 147 28.78 3.83 9.73
N ALA A 148 28.30 4.92 10.35
CA ALA A 148 29.13 5.87 11.08
C ALA A 148 29.43 5.41 12.52
N ASP A 149 28.72 4.41 13.03
CA ASP A 149 28.99 3.83 14.32
C ASP A 149 30.24 2.95 14.29
N PRO A 150 31.19 3.06 15.26
CA PRO A 150 32.47 2.34 15.22
C PRO A 150 32.35 0.82 15.29
N VAL A 151 31.24 0.29 15.83
CA VAL A 151 30.98 -1.15 15.93
C VAL A 151 30.32 -1.65 14.66
N THR A 152 29.14 -1.10 14.32
CA THR A 152 28.37 -1.55 13.16
C THR A 152 28.90 -1.03 11.82
N GLY A 153 29.83 -0.07 11.84
CA GLY A 153 30.63 0.37 10.68
C GLY A 153 31.63 -0.69 10.22
N ASP A 154 32.05 -1.62 11.09
CA ASP A 154 32.94 -2.74 10.70
C ASP A 154 32.14 -3.82 9.94
N LEU A 155 32.58 -4.13 8.72
CA LEU A 155 31.94 -5.14 7.88
C LEU A 155 31.92 -6.53 8.53
N ARG A 156 32.95 -6.89 9.31
CA ARG A 156 33.03 -8.18 10.00
C ARG A 156 31.92 -8.33 11.03
N VAL A 157 31.62 -7.25 11.78
CA VAL A 157 30.51 -7.23 12.75
C VAL A 157 29.17 -7.41 12.04
N ARG A 158 28.92 -6.69 10.96
CA ARG A 158 27.67 -6.84 10.19
C ARG A 158 27.48 -8.25 9.63
N ARG A 159 28.58 -8.87 9.14
CA ARG A 159 28.55 -10.26 8.65
C ARG A 159 28.28 -11.24 9.78
N ALA A 160 28.93 -11.08 10.94
CA ALA A 160 28.70 -11.90 12.11
C ALA A 160 27.23 -11.83 12.55
N ILE A 161 26.63 -10.63 12.59
CA ILE A 161 25.20 -10.47 12.91
C ILE A 161 24.34 -11.17 11.85
N ALA A 162 24.69 -11.07 10.57
CA ALA A 162 23.94 -11.73 9.49
C ALA A 162 23.95 -13.26 9.60
N HIS A 163 25.06 -13.86 10.04
CA HIS A 163 25.15 -15.29 10.32
C HIS A 163 24.42 -15.68 11.61
N ALA A 164 24.46 -14.86 12.65
CA ALA A 164 23.80 -15.14 13.93
C ALA A 164 22.26 -15.09 13.89
N ILE A 165 21.64 -14.55 12.82
CA ILE A 165 20.19 -14.44 12.70
C ILE A 165 19.61 -15.65 11.97
N ASP A 166 18.85 -16.48 12.70
CA ASP A 166 18.06 -17.56 12.10
C ASP A 166 16.80 -17.01 11.40
N ARG A 167 16.97 -16.58 10.15
CA ARG A 167 15.85 -16.04 9.35
C ARG A 167 14.76 -17.07 9.05
N PRO A 168 15.06 -18.35 8.76
CA PRO A 168 14.06 -19.42 8.67
C PRO A 168 13.23 -19.58 9.94
N ALA A 169 13.84 -19.55 11.13
CA ALA A 169 13.10 -19.62 12.39
C ALA A 169 12.17 -18.41 12.59
N ILE A 170 12.63 -17.20 12.25
CA ILE A 170 11.80 -15.99 12.26
C ILE A 170 10.59 -16.16 11.34
N LEU A 171 10.79 -16.63 10.11
CA LEU A 171 9.70 -16.85 9.15
C LEU A 171 8.69 -17.89 9.70
N ARG A 172 9.19 -18.98 10.27
CA ARG A 172 8.36 -20.04 10.83
C ARG A 172 7.55 -19.60 12.04
N TRP A 173 8.22 -19.01 13.03
CA TRP A 173 7.61 -18.78 14.34
C TRP A 173 6.90 -17.43 14.47
N LEU A 174 7.38 -16.37 13.80
CA LEU A 174 6.75 -15.06 13.87
C LEU A 174 5.78 -14.81 12.71
N PHE A 175 6.05 -15.37 11.55
CA PHE A 175 5.21 -15.14 10.36
C PHE A 175 4.36 -16.37 10.00
N ASN A 176 4.41 -17.44 10.78
CA ASN A 176 3.63 -18.66 10.53
C ASN A 176 3.77 -19.15 9.07
N GLU A 177 5.01 -19.10 8.55
CA GLU A 177 5.37 -19.41 7.16
C GLU A 177 4.68 -18.52 6.09
N GLN A 178 4.03 -17.43 6.51
CA GLN A 178 3.38 -16.47 5.60
C GLN A 178 4.38 -15.44 5.10
N GLY A 179 5.03 -15.75 4.02
CA GLY A 179 6.03 -14.90 3.42
C GLY A 179 7.17 -15.69 2.79
N ARG A 180 8.23 -15.00 2.47
CA ARG A 180 9.48 -15.60 1.98
C ARG A 180 10.67 -14.86 2.55
N LEU A 181 11.83 -15.50 2.55
CA LEU A 181 13.08 -14.85 2.89
C LEU A 181 13.42 -13.83 1.78
N ALA A 182 13.67 -12.58 2.19
CA ALA A 182 14.13 -11.55 1.28
C ALA A 182 15.65 -11.66 1.12
N GLU A 183 16.13 -11.85 -0.09
CA GLU A 183 17.56 -11.94 -0.42
C GLU A 183 18.07 -10.65 -1.03
N ALA A 184 17.15 -9.83 -1.56
CA ALA A 184 17.43 -8.54 -2.16
C ALA A 184 16.41 -7.49 -1.75
N LEU A 185 16.72 -6.22 -2.04
CA LEU A 185 15.81 -5.09 -1.82
C LEU A 185 14.52 -5.20 -2.64
N LEU A 186 14.63 -5.71 -3.86
CA LEU A 186 13.51 -5.91 -4.78
C LEU A 186 13.18 -7.40 -4.89
N PRO A 187 11.90 -7.77 -4.94
CA PRO A 187 11.50 -9.16 -5.09
C PRO A 187 11.95 -9.73 -6.46
N PRO A 188 12.20 -11.04 -6.57
CA PRO A 188 12.70 -11.65 -7.80
C PRO A 188 11.75 -11.50 -8.99
N GLU A 189 10.45 -11.30 -8.76
CA GLU A 189 9.47 -11.02 -9.82
C GLU A 189 9.54 -9.59 -10.36
N HIS A 190 10.25 -8.71 -9.67
CA HIS A 190 10.46 -7.35 -10.16
C HIS A 190 11.48 -7.37 -11.30
N TRP A 191 11.28 -6.57 -12.35
CA TRP A 191 12.16 -6.51 -13.51
C TRP A 191 13.65 -6.20 -13.20
N ALA A 192 13.93 -5.55 -12.08
CA ALA A 192 15.27 -5.29 -11.54
C ALA A 192 15.58 -6.14 -10.29
N GLY A 193 14.80 -7.18 -10.02
CA GLY A 193 15.03 -8.09 -8.90
C GLY A 193 16.24 -8.99 -9.16
N ALA A 194 17.02 -9.25 -8.12
CA ALA A 194 18.13 -10.20 -8.19
C ALA A 194 17.64 -11.61 -7.84
N ILE A 195 18.04 -12.60 -8.64
CA ILE A 195 17.61 -14.00 -8.49
C ILE A 195 18.74 -14.94 -8.04
N ASP A 196 20.00 -14.50 -8.10
CA ASP A 196 21.18 -15.36 -7.87
C ASP A 196 22.00 -14.95 -6.63
N LEU A 197 21.38 -14.23 -5.69
CA LEU A 197 22.05 -13.85 -4.46
C LEU A 197 22.15 -15.03 -3.50
N GLN A 198 23.35 -15.24 -2.94
CA GLN A 198 23.58 -16.21 -1.89
C GLN A 198 23.39 -15.54 -0.53
N PRO A 199 22.36 -15.89 0.24
CA PRO A 199 22.16 -15.34 1.57
C PRO A 199 23.25 -15.86 2.53
N TYR A 200 23.55 -15.08 3.57
CA TYR A 200 24.35 -15.56 4.68
C TYR A 200 23.60 -16.70 5.38
N ALA A 201 24.23 -17.87 5.47
CA ALA A 201 23.69 -19.00 6.22
C ALA A 201 23.73 -18.69 7.73
N HIS A 202 22.73 -19.15 8.46
CA HIS A 202 22.74 -19.12 9.92
C HIS A 202 23.80 -20.09 10.44
N ASP A 203 24.70 -19.62 11.32
CA ASP A 203 25.79 -20.37 11.95
C ASP A 203 26.00 -19.87 13.40
#